data_c476735ade923bf60a8b3501152a8dea
#
_entry.id   c476735ade923bf60a8b3501152a8dea
#
_cell.length_a   1.000
_cell.length_b   1.000
_cell.length_c   1.000
_cell.angle_alpha   90.00
_cell.angle_beta   90.00
_cell.angle_gamma   90.00
#
_symmetry.space_group_name_H-M   'P 1'
#
loop_
_entity.id
_entity.type
_entity.pdbx_description
1 polymer ?
#
loop_
_entity_poly.entity_id
_entity_poly.type
_entity_poly.pdbx_seq_one_letter_code
_entity_poly.pdbx_strand_id
1 'polypeptide(L)'
;MGRETPEPQWLDAEEQQAWREYLHASRLLEAGMDRDLQAHGLQLSEYEIIAALAEAPNRRLRMSAIADWVVQSRSRLTHTAGRLEKRGWVCRETCVGDRRGVELVLTDEGRAAVVQMAPTHVRSVLTYLVEPLPREEFLALGGAMAAVGECIKDQGAIDEVLTAQEQPA
;
A
#
# COMPACT_ATOMS: atom_id res chain seq x y z
N MET A 1 -22.31 -40.37 -7.58
CA MET A 1 -22.37 -39.80 -6.25
C MET A 1 -21.95 -38.33 -6.41
N GLY A 2 -22.94 -37.43 -6.61
CA GLY A 2 -22.72 -36.01 -6.84
C GLY A 2 -22.21 -35.39 -5.56
N ARG A 3 -21.09 -34.67 -5.62
CA ARG A 3 -20.66 -33.75 -4.56
C ARG A 3 -21.69 -32.63 -4.52
N GLU A 4 -22.51 -32.59 -3.50
CA GLU A 4 -23.30 -31.39 -3.19
C GLU A 4 -22.30 -30.27 -2.92
N THR A 5 -22.29 -29.27 -3.78
CA THR A 5 -21.58 -28.03 -3.53
C THR A 5 -22.29 -27.37 -2.36
N PRO A 6 -21.60 -27.05 -1.24
CA PRO A 6 -22.26 -26.40 -0.12
C PRO A 6 -22.88 -25.08 -0.62
N GLU A 7 -24.09 -24.77 -0.14
CA GLU A 7 -24.72 -23.48 -0.45
C GLU A 7 -23.80 -22.35 -0.02
N PRO A 8 -23.65 -21.28 -0.85
CA PRO A 8 -22.82 -20.16 -0.50
C PRO A 8 -23.35 -19.47 0.77
N GLN A 9 -22.49 -19.25 1.74
CA GLN A 9 -22.82 -18.48 2.93
C GLN A 9 -22.86 -16.98 2.54
N TRP A 10 -24.03 -16.37 2.69
CA TRP A 10 -24.22 -14.94 2.40
C TRP A 10 -24.02 -14.11 3.66
N LEU A 11 -23.56 -12.88 3.47
CA LEU A 11 -23.53 -11.86 4.52
C LEU A 11 -24.98 -11.52 4.95
N ASP A 12 -25.19 -11.31 6.23
CA ASP A 12 -26.44 -10.72 6.70
C ASP A 12 -26.55 -9.23 6.35
N ALA A 13 -27.64 -8.59 6.71
CA ALA A 13 -27.91 -7.20 6.33
C ALA A 13 -26.94 -6.21 7.00
N GLU A 14 -26.55 -6.45 8.26
CA GLU A 14 -25.63 -5.62 9.02
C GLU A 14 -24.19 -5.79 8.52
N GLU A 15 -23.77 -7.03 8.30
CA GLU A 15 -22.47 -7.35 7.69
C GLU A 15 -22.33 -6.75 6.30
N GLN A 16 -23.39 -6.84 5.48
CA GLN A 16 -23.40 -6.27 4.14
C GLN A 16 -23.32 -4.75 4.15
N GLN A 17 -23.99 -4.09 5.10
CA GLN A 17 -23.91 -2.64 5.28
C GLN A 17 -22.48 -2.24 5.70
N ALA A 18 -21.92 -2.89 6.73
CA ALA A 18 -20.55 -2.62 7.20
C ALA A 18 -19.50 -2.79 6.07
N TRP A 19 -19.64 -3.84 5.27
CA TRP A 19 -18.79 -4.08 4.10
C TRP A 19 -18.86 -2.95 3.06
N ARG A 20 -20.07 -2.46 2.76
CA ARG A 20 -20.26 -1.36 1.80
C ARG A 20 -19.65 -0.05 2.31
N GLU A 21 -19.83 0.28 3.60
CA GLU A 21 -19.24 1.46 4.22
C GLU A 21 -17.71 1.38 4.19
N TYR A 22 -17.13 0.23 4.54
CA TYR A 22 -15.69 0.01 4.44
C TYR A 22 -15.17 0.25 3.02
N LEU A 23 -15.79 -0.36 2.01
CA LEU A 23 -15.38 -0.21 0.62
C LEU A 23 -15.47 1.24 0.13
N HIS A 24 -16.54 1.94 0.50
CA HIS A 24 -16.74 3.31 0.07
C HIS A 24 -15.76 4.25 0.76
N ALA A 25 -15.64 4.15 2.07
CA ALA A 25 -14.76 5.00 2.87
C ALA A 25 -13.29 4.80 2.51
N SER A 26 -12.82 3.56 2.32
CA SER A 26 -11.42 3.30 1.93
C SER A 26 -11.07 3.94 0.58
N ARG A 27 -11.96 3.85 -0.41
CA ARG A 27 -11.76 4.49 -1.72
C ARG A 27 -11.74 6.01 -1.65
N LEU A 28 -12.62 6.61 -0.83
CA LEU A 28 -12.64 8.06 -0.62
C LEU A 28 -11.37 8.54 0.09
N LEU A 29 -10.90 7.78 1.08
CA LEU A 29 -9.67 8.07 1.82
C LEU A 29 -8.45 8.08 0.87
N GLU A 30 -8.27 7.02 0.08
CA GLU A 30 -7.19 6.94 -0.91
C GLU A 30 -7.26 8.10 -1.91
N ALA A 31 -8.44 8.37 -2.47
CA ALA A 31 -8.62 9.45 -3.44
C ALA A 31 -8.36 10.85 -2.83
N GLY A 32 -8.73 11.06 -1.57
CA GLY A 32 -8.46 12.29 -0.83
C GLY A 32 -6.97 12.51 -0.61
N MET A 33 -6.27 11.49 -0.11
CA MET A 33 -4.82 11.55 0.10
C MET A 33 -4.05 11.73 -1.21
N ASP A 34 -4.45 11.01 -2.27
CA ASP A 34 -3.83 11.15 -3.59
C ASP A 34 -3.99 12.57 -4.15
N ARG A 35 -5.20 13.14 -4.07
CA ARG A 35 -5.48 14.51 -4.49
C ARG A 35 -4.60 15.54 -3.76
N ASP A 36 -4.43 15.38 -2.44
CA ASP A 36 -3.65 16.32 -1.65
C ASP A 36 -2.15 16.24 -1.99
N LEU A 37 -1.63 15.04 -2.25
CA LEU A 37 -0.26 14.84 -2.72
C LEU A 37 -0.03 15.30 -4.17
N GLN A 38 -1.05 15.22 -5.02
CA GLN A 38 -0.97 15.72 -6.41
C GLN A 38 -0.71 17.22 -6.47
N ALA A 39 -1.10 18.00 -5.46
CA ALA A 39 -0.70 19.41 -5.35
C ALA A 39 0.83 19.60 -5.30
N HIS A 40 1.58 18.57 -4.90
CA HIS A 40 3.04 18.52 -4.92
C HIS A 40 3.59 17.75 -6.15
N GLY A 41 2.74 17.39 -7.10
CA GLY A 41 3.09 16.62 -8.29
C GLY A 41 3.43 15.15 -8.01
N LEU A 42 2.92 14.57 -6.92
CA LEU A 42 3.19 13.20 -6.50
C LEU A 42 1.89 12.41 -6.35
N GLN A 43 1.90 11.14 -6.76
CA GLN A 43 0.82 10.21 -6.48
C GLN A 43 0.99 9.58 -5.09
N LEU A 44 -0.11 9.19 -4.44
CA LEU A 44 -0.07 8.49 -3.16
C LEU A 44 0.84 7.26 -3.22
N SER A 45 0.70 6.44 -4.26
CA SER A 45 1.52 5.24 -4.47
C SER A 45 3.03 5.52 -4.64
N GLU A 46 3.42 6.70 -5.10
CA GLU A 46 4.82 7.13 -5.16
C GLU A 46 5.31 7.55 -3.78
N TYR A 47 4.47 8.27 -3.03
CA TYR A 47 4.77 8.68 -1.66
C TYR A 47 4.96 7.48 -0.73
N GLU A 48 4.06 6.50 -0.78
CA GLU A 48 4.15 5.26 0.02
C GLU A 48 5.49 4.54 -0.15
N ILE A 49 5.98 4.44 -1.39
CA ILE A 49 7.28 3.81 -1.67
C ILE A 49 8.43 4.59 -1.02
N ILE A 50 8.49 5.91 -1.22
CA ILE A 50 9.60 6.70 -0.66
C ILE A 50 9.51 6.83 0.86
N ALA A 51 8.32 6.83 1.44
CA ALA A 51 8.10 6.80 2.89
C ALA A 51 8.56 5.47 3.49
N ALA A 52 8.18 4.33 2.91
CA ALA A 52 8.65 3.01 3.33
C ALA A 52 10.18 2.89 3.26
N LEU A 53 10.81 3.42 2.21
CA LEU A 53 12.26 3.47 2.10
C LEU A 53 12.91 4.37 3.16
N ALA A 54 12.27 5.49 3.50
CA ALA A 54 12.79 6.41 4.51
C ALA A 54 12.82 5.80 5.92
N GLU A 55 11.86 4.90 6.22
CA GLU A 55 11.75 4.18 7.48
C GLU A 55 12.63 2.91 7.52
N ALA A 56 13.00 2.38 6.36
CA ALA A 56 13.77 1.14 6.25
C ALA A 56 15.23 1.30 6.72
N PRO A 57 15.84 0.23 7.26
CA PRO A 57 17.27 0.21 7.58
C PRO A 57 18.11 0.58 6.34
N ASN A 58 19.06 1.51 6.54
CA ASN A 58 19.92 2.04 5.46
C ASN A 58 19.13 2.60 4.25
N ARG A 59 17.85 2.92 4.41
CA ARG A 59 16.97 3.50 3.40
C ARG A 59 16.88 2.66 2.13
N ARG A 60 16.87 1.32 2.27
CA ARG A 60 16.80 0.36 1.16
C ARG A 60 15.85 -0.78 1.46
N LEU A 61 15.16 -1.24 0.45
CA LEU A 61 14.29 -2.41 0.47
C LEU A 61 14.40 -3.18 -0.84
N ARG A 62 14.23 -4.51 -0.77
CA ARG A 62 14.06 -5.34 -1.96
C ARG A 62 12.78 -4.94 -2.69
N MET A 63 12.80 -4.96 -4.02
CA MET A 63 11.62 -4.67 -4.84
C MET A 63 10.42 -5.57 -4.50
N SER A 64 10.65 -6.84 -4.16
CA SER A 64 9.59 -7.76 -3.70
C SER A 64 8.97 -7.29 -2.39
N ALA A 65 9.79 -6.93 -1.40
CA ALA A 65 9.28 -6.44 -0.11
C ALA A 65 8.48 -5.13 -0.25
N ILE A 66 8.85 -4.26 -1.18
CA ILE A 66 8.09 -3.05 -1.48
C ILE A 66 6.75 -3.42 -2.14
N ALA A 67 6.74 -4.36 -3.09
CA ALA A 67 5.52 -4.82 -3.76
C ALA A 67 4.50 -5.37 -2.76
N ASP A 68 4.97 -6.17 -1.80
CA ASP A 68 4.15 -6.74 -0.73
C ASP A 68 3.60 -5.64 0.21
N TRP A 69 4.44 -4.64 0.54
CA TRP A 69 4.04 -3.53 1.42
C TRP A 69 2.97 -2.63 0.77
N VAL A 70 3.19 -2.20 -0.48
CA VAL A 70 2.25 -1.30 -1.19
C VAL A 70 1.13 -2.06 -1.92
N VAL A 71 1.06 -3.38 -1.77
CA VAL A 71 0.08 -4.28 -2.42
C VAL A 71 -0.04 -3.98 -3.92
N GLN A 72 1.10 -3.94 -4.61
CA GLN A 72 1.18 -3.68 -6.06
C GLN A 72 1.80 -4.87 -6.80
N SER A 73 1.34 -5.12 -8.02
CA SER A 73 2.02 -6.06 -8.90
C SER A 73 3.47 -5.60 -9.19
N ARG A 74 4.36 -6.54 -9.43
CA ARG A 74 5.78 -6.26 -9.74
C ARG A 74 5.92 -5.34 -10.95
N SER A 75 5.08 -5.50 -11.96
CA SER A 75 5.05 -4.65 -13.14
C SER A 75 4.70 -3.20 -12.80
N ARG A 76 3.61 -2.99 -12.02
CA ARG A 76 3.19 -1.67 -11.58
C ARG A 76 4.24 -0.99 -10.70
N LEU A 77 4.83 -1.72 -9.74
CA LEU A 77 5.92 -1.22 -8.93
C LEU A 77 7.13 -0.81 -9.77
N THR A 78 7.50 -1.62 -10.80
CA THR A 78 8.61 -1.30 -11.70
C THR A 78 8.40 0.04 -12.42
N HIS A 79 7.18 0.30 -12.88
CA HIS A 79 6.82 1.58 -13.50
C HIS A 79 6.87 2.75 -12.52
N THR A 80 6.33 2.58 -11.31
CA THR A 80 6.34 3.61 -10.28
C THR A 80 7.76 3.93 -9.83
N ALA A 81 8.59 2.91 -9.56
CA ALA A 81 10.00 3.08 -9.26
C ALA A 81 10.75 3.80 -10.38
N GLY A 82 10.47 3.49 -11.65
CA GLY A 82 11.08 4.20 -12.78
C GLY A 82 10.72 5.69 -12.86
N ARG A 83 9.53 6.09 -12.41
CA ARG A 83 9.18 7.52 -12.29
C ARG A 83 9.96 8.20 -11.16
N LEU A 84 10.11 7.52 -10.02
CA LEU A 84 10.90 8.01 -8.88
C LEU A 84 12.39 8.11 -9.22
N GLU A 85 12.95 7.17 -10.00
CA GLU A 85 14.32 7.24 -10.51
C GLU A 85 14.54 8.43 -11.45
N LYS A 86 13.59 8.70 -12.34
CA LYS A 86 13.65 9.89 -13.22
C LYS A 86 13.66 11.21 -12.47
N ARG A 87 13.10 11.23 -11.26
CA ARG A 87 13.14 12.39 -10.35
C ARG A 87 14.44 12.44 -9.53
N GLY A 88 15.29 11.41 -9.60
CA GLY A 88 16.49 11.29 -8.78
C GLY A 88 16.24 10.95 -7.32
N TRP A 89 15.02 10.52 -6.96
CA TRP A 89 14.64 10.25 -5.56
C TRP A 89 14.99 8.86 -5.08
N VAL A 90 15.14 7.93 -6.00
CA VAL A 90 15.58 6.55 -5.72
C VAL A 90 16.58 6.11 -6.78
N CYS A 91 17.36 5.08 -6.46
CA CYS A 91 18.17 4.34 -7.42
C CYS A 91 18.00 2.84 -7.20
N ARG A 92 18.24 2.05 -8.25
CA ARG A 92 18.25 0.59 -8.17
C ARG A 92 19.66 0.10 -7.97
N GLU A 93 19.82 -0.84 -7.02
CA GLU A 93 21.08 -1.53 -6.77
C GLU A 93 20.87 -3.05 -6.80
N THR A 94 21.88 -3.78 -7.21
CA THR A 94 21.86 -5.26 -7.13
C THR A 94 22.11 -5.69 -5.69
N CYS A 95 21.33 -6.63 -5.18
CA CYS A 95 21.51 -7.15 -3.82
C CYS A 95 22.90 -7.78 -3.64
N VAL A 96 23.54 -7.49 -2.52
CA VAL A 96 24.82 -8.13 -2.17
C VAL A 96 24.56 -9.63 -1.94
N GLY A 97 25.25 -10.49 -2.70
CA GLY A 97 25.11 -11.95 -2.58
C GLY A 97 23.95 -12.58 -3.36
N ASP A 98 23.11 -11.79 -4.02
CA ASP A 98 21.99 -12.26 -4.84
C ASP A 98 21.90 -11.46 -6.15
N ARG A 99 22.51 -11.97 -7.20
CA ARG A 99 22.57 -11.31 -8.52
C ARG A 99 21.22 -11.12 -9.21
N ARG A 100 20.16 -11.79 -8.73
CA ARG A 100 18.79 -11.67 -9.27
C ARG A 100 17.95 -10.71 -8.45
N GLY A 101 18.38 -10.39 -7.22
CA GLY A 101 17.70 -9.45 -6.33
C GLY A 101 18.03 -8.01 -6.71
N VAL A 102 16.99 -7.17 -6.76
CA VAL A 102 17.10 -5.72 -6.95
C VAL A 102 16.56 -5.03 -5.71
N GLU A 103 17.34 -4.12 -5.16
CA GLU A 103 16.95 -3.20 -4.10
C GLU A 103 16.69 -1.83 -4.67
N LEU A 104 15.70 -1.16 -4.10
CA LEU A 104 15.46 0.26 -4.28
C LEU A 104 16.07 1.00 -3.10
N VAL A 105 16.84 2.02 -3.37
CA VAL A 105 17.55 2.82 -2.37
C VAL A 105 17.08 4.26 -2.47
N LEU A 106 16.69 4.86 -1.34
CA LEU A 106 16.30 6.26 -1.27
C LEU A 106 17.53 7.15 -1.29
N THR A 107 17.57 8.11 -2.19
CA THR A 107 18.63 9.12 -2.27
C THR A 107 18.46 10.22 -1.20
N ASP A 108 19.44 11.11 -1.05
CA ASP A 108 19.29 12.25 -0.16
C ASP A 108 18.23 13.25 -0.68
N GLU A 109 18.10 13.39 -2.00
CA GLU A 109 17.05 14.16 -2.66
C GLU A 109 15.68 13.54 -2.39
N GLY A 110 15.55 12.21 -2.48
CA GLY A 110 14.32 11.49 -2.13
C GLY A 110 13.95 11.66 -0.67
N ARG A 111 14.93 11.62 0.24
CA ARG A 111 14.71 11.89 1.66
C ARG A 111 14.21 13.33 1.89
N ALA A 112 14.82 14.30 1.23
CA ALA A 112 14.36 15.68 1.31
C ALA A 112 12.92 15.83 0.82
N ALA A 113 12.56 15.14 -0.28
CA ALA A 113 11.19 15.09 -0.79
C ALA A 113 10.20 14.49 0.22
N VAL A 114 10.55 13.38 0.90
CA VAL A 114 9.71 12.81 1.97
C VAL A 114 9.47 13.83 3.09
N VAL A 115 10.54 14.47 3.59
CA VAL A 115 10.43 15.47 4.66
C VAL A 115 9.55 16.65 4.27
N GLN A 116 9.61 17.09 3.02
CA GLN A 116 8.78 18.18 2.50
C GLN A 116 7.30 17.78 2.40
N MET A 117 6.99 16.55 2.04
CA MET A 117 5.61 16.09 1.78
C MET A 117 4.93 15.45 3.00
N ALA A 118 5.70 14.98 3.97
CA ALA A 118 5.16 14.34 5.18
C ALA A 118 4.10 15.20 5.90
N PRO A 119 4.26 16.54 6.06
CA PRO A 119 3.23 17.36 6.69
C PRO A 119 1.89 17.33 5.95
N THR A 120 1.90 17.30 4.61
CA THR A 120 0.69 17.20 3.80
C THR A 120 0.02 15.85 4.00
N HIS A 121 0.78 14.75 3.90
CA HIS A 121 0.25 13.42 4.12
C HIS A 121 -0.31 13.23 5.54
N VAL A 122 0.43 13.63 6.57
CA VAL A 122 -0.03 13.54 7.96
C VAL A 122 -1.30 14.34 8.18
N ARG A 123 -1.41 15.54 7.60
CA ARG A 123 -2.63 16.35 7.68
C ARG A 123 -3.82 15.64 7.04
N SER A 124 -3.63 15.04 5.85
CA SER A 124 -4.69 14.26 5.19
C SER A 124 -5.16 13.10 6.05
N VAL A 125 -4.22 12.33 6.65
CA VAL A 125 -4.54 11.23 7.57
C VAL A 125 -5.31 11.74 8.79
N LEU A 126 -4.84 12.84 9.40
CA LEU A 126 -5.53 13.45 10.54
C LEU A 126 -6.96 13.85 10.17
N THR A 127 -7.12 14.63 9.11
CA THR A 127 -8.41 15.21 8.72
C THR A 127 -9.41 14.16 8.25
N TYR A 128 -8.97 13.15 7.48
CA TYR A 128 -9.89 12.20 6.85
C TYR A 128 -10.14 10.94 7.66
N LEU A 129 -9.25 10.58 8.58
CA LEU A 129 -9.35 9.31 9.29
C LEU A 129 -9.28 9.46 10.82
N VAL A 130 -8.36 10.27 11.36
CA VAL A 130 -8.15 10.31 12.82
C VAL A 130 -9.16 11.23 13.51
N GLU A 131 -9.35 12.45 13.01
CA GLU A 131 -10.24 13.47 13.62
C GLU A 131 -11.74 13.09 13.59
N PRO A 132 -12.25 12.40 12.54
CA PRO A 132 -13.65 11.99 12.50
C PRO A 132 -14.03 10.90 13.51
N LEU A 133 -13.05 10.20 14.11
CA LEU A 133 -13.26 9.07 14.99
C LEU A 133 -12.83 9.39 16.42
N PRO A 134 -13.57 8.92 17.45
CA PRO A 134 -13.01 8.82 18.80
C PRO A 134 -11.72 7.99 18.78
N ARG A 135 -10.75 8.38 19.62
CA ARG A 135 -9.43 7.69 19.65
C ARG A 135 -9.55 6.17 19.83
N GLU A 136 -10.50 5.74 20.65
CA GLU A 136 -10.72 4.31 20.92
C GLU A 136 -11.17 3.57 19.65
N GLU A 137 -12.10 4.16 18.89
CA GLU A 137 -12.58 3.58 17.63
C GLU A 137 -11.48 3.56 16.55
N PHE A 138 -10.67 4.61 16.46
CA PHE A 138 -9.53 4.63 15.54
C PHE A 138 -8.53 3.51 15.87
N LEU A 139 -8.20 3.29 17.14
CA LEU A 139 -7.29 2.22 17.55
C LEU A 139 -7.91 0.83 17.34
N ALA A 140 -9.22 0.68 17.59
CA ALA A 140 -9.95 -0.56 17.32
C ALA A 140 -9.97 -0.89 15.82
N LEU A 141 -10.17 0.12 14.95
CA LEU A 141 -10.05 -0.04 13.50
C LEU A 141 -8.67 -0.56 13.10
N GLY A 142 -7.59 0.01 13.65
CA GLY A 142 -6.24 -0.46 13.41
C GLY A 142 -6.03 -1.94 13.78
N GLY A 143 -6.55 -2.35 14.94
CA GLY A 143 -6.54 -3.75 15.39
C GLY A 143 -7.33 -4.68 14.48
N ALA A 144 -8.52 -4.25 14.04
CA ALA A 144 -9.35 -5.02 13.12
C ALA A 144 -8.65 -5.21 11.76
N MET A 145 -8.06 -4.14 11.21
CA MET A 145 -7.33 -4.22 9.94
C MET A 145 -6.08 -5.09 10.02
N ALA A 146 -5.38 -5.09 11.15
CA ALA A 146 -4.26 -5.99 11.38
C ALA A 146 -4.70 -7.46 11.31
N ALA A 147 -5.81 -7.83 11.97
CA ALA A 147 -6.35 -9.19 11.93
C ALA A 147 -6.76 -9.63 10.52
N VAL A 148 -7.38 -8.72 9.74
CA VAL A 148 -7.71 -8.96 8.33
C VAL A 148 -6.43 -9.20 7.50
N GLY A 149 -5.41 -8.37 7.69
CA GLY A 149 -4.14 -8.50 6.97
C GLY A 149 -3.43 -9.83 7.25
N GLU A 150 -3.40 -10.26 8.51
CA GLU A 150 -2.83 -11.57 8.89
C GLU A 150 -3.60 -12.73 8.24
N CYS A 151 -4.94 -12.70 8.30
CA CYS A 151 -5.79 -13.74 7.70
C CYS A 151 -5.53 -13.88 6.18
N ILE A 152 -5.37 -12.76 5.46
CA ILE A 152 -5.12 -12.77 4.02
C ILE A 152 -3.73 -13.34 3.70
N LYS A 153 -2.70 -12.98 4.48
CA LYS A 153 -1.34 -13.50 4.32
C LYS A 153 -1.28 -15.00 4.54
N ASP A 154 -1.94 -15.50 5.59
CA ASP A 154 -1.97 -16.94 5.92
C ASP A 154 -2.64 -17.77 4.81
N GLN A 155 -3.56 -17.19 4.06
CA GLN A 155 -4.25 -17.85 2.95
C GLN A 155 -3.46 -17.82 1.62
N GLY A 156 -2.31 -17.14 1.56
CA GLY A 156 -1.51 -16.97 0.33
C GLY A 156 -2.21 -16.13 -0.76
N ALA A 157 -3.37 -15.54 -0.44
CA ALA A 157 -4.23 -14.87 -1.40
C ALA A 157 -3.59 -13.65 -2.07
N ILE A 158 -2.59 -13.02 -1.42
CA ILE A 158 -1.89 -11.86 -1.99
C ILE A 158 -1.03 -12.27 -3.18
N ASP A 159 -0.29 -13.38 -3.08
CA ASP A 159 0.57 -13.88 -4.17
C ASP A 159 -0.26 -14.20 -5.42
N GLU A 160 -1.46 -14.78 -5.26
CA GLU A 160 -2.37 -15.07 -6.37
C GLU A 160 -2.92 -13.80 -7.03
N VAL A 161 -3.33 -12.80 -6.24
CA VAL A 161 -3.86 -11.53 -6.74
C VAL A 161 -2.78 -10.75 -7.49
N LEU A 162 -1.56 -10.67 -6.96
CA LEU A 162 -0.45 -9.98 -7.61
C LEU A 162 -0.04 -10.68 -8.91
N THR A 163 -0.06 -12.00 -8.94
CA THR A 163 0.25 -12.80 -10.13
C THR A 163 -0.84 -12.66 -11.20
N ALA A 164 -2.12 -12.63 -10.82
CA ALA A 164 -3.24 -12.43 -11.74
C ALA A 164 -3.22 -11.06 -12.44
N GLN A 165 -2.71 -10.02 -11.77
CA GLN A 165 -2.54 -8.68 -12.37
C GLN A 165 -1.40 -8.59 -13.40
N GLU A 166 -0.55 -9.59 -13.49
CA GLU A 166 0.57 -9.67 -14.45
C GLU A 166 0.20 -10.36 -15.77
N GLN A 167 -0.96 -11.03 -15.85
CA GLN A 167 -1.41 -11.67 -17.09
C GLN A 167 -2.08 -10.61 -17.99
N PRO A 168 -1.53 -10.34 -19.19
CA PRO A 168 -2.20 -9.48 -20.16
C PRO A 168 -3.47 -10.18 -20.69
N ALA A 169 -4.56 -9.42 -20.79
CA ALA A 169 -5.81 -9.85 -21.41
C ALA A 169 -5.63 -10.09 -22.91
#